data_4ee5c18945b952f7511546a77e7d951e
#
_entry.id   4ee5c18945b952f7511546a77e7d951e
#
_cell.length_a   1.000
_cell.length_b   1.000
_cell.length_c   1.000
_cell.angle_alpha   90.00
_cell.angle_beta   90.00
_cell.angle_gamma   90.00
#
_symmetry.space_group_name_H-M   'P 1'
#
loop_
_entity.id
_entity.type
_entity.pdbx_description
1 polymer ?
#
loop_
_entity_poly.entity_id
_entity_poly.type
_entity_poly.pdbx_seq_one_letter_code
_entity_poly.pdbx_strand_id
1 'polypeptide(L)' 'MKITDKIVEKHGLKQEEYRSIKKLLKREPNFLELGIFSAMWNEH' A
#
# COMPACT_ATOMS: atom_id res chain seq x y z
N MET A 1 -13.37 4.36 1.69
CA MET A 1 -13.08 2.96 2.04
C MET A 1 -11.87 2.90 2.95
N LYS A 2 -11.99 2.16 4.02
CA LYS A 2 -10.87 2.02 4.97
C LYS A 2 -9.94 0.90 4.51
N ILE A 3 -8.65 1.20 4.45
CA ILE A 3 -7.65 0.20 4.09
C ILE A 3 -7.37 -0.69 5.30
N THR A 4 -7.53 -1.98 5.12
CA THR A 4 -7.27 -2.97 6.15
C THR A 4 -6.03 -3.79 5.79
N ASP A 5 -5.50 -4.53 6.77
CA ASP A 5 -4.35 -5.40 6.54
C ASP A 5 -4.64 -6.42 5.43
N LYS A 6 -5.87 -6.90 5.36
CA LYS A 6 -6.26 -7.85 4.31
C LYS A 6 -6.15 -7.23 2.92
N ILE A 7 -6.56 -5.98 2.80
CA ILE A 7 -6.49 -5.26 1.52
C ILE A 7 -5.03 -5.07 1.11
N VAL A 8 -4.18 -4.70 2.07
CA VAL A 8 -2.74 -4.55 1.83
C VAL A 8 -2.14 -5.87 1.32
N GLU A 9 -2.47 -6.97 1.97
CA GLU A 9 -1.97 -8.29 1.58
C GLU A 9 -2.47 -8.71 0.20
N LYS A 10 -3.72 -8.41 -0.12
CA LYS A 10 -4.28 -8.71 -1.43
C LYS A 10 -3.57 -7.99 -2.56
N HIS A 11 -3.01 -6.83 -2.26
CA HIS A 11 -2.22 -6.09 -3.24
C HIS A 11 -0.78 -6.61 -3.34
N GLY A 12 -0.42 -7.62 -2.55
CA GLY A 12 0.91 -8.18 -2.57
C GLY A 12 1.94 -7.34 -1.84
N LEU A 13 1.49 -6.43 -0.99
CA LEU A 13 2.38 -5.58 -0.20
C LEU A 13 2.61 -6.19 1.18
N LYS A 14 3.84 -6.09 1.66
CA LYS A 14 4.16 -6.46 3.03
C LYS A 14 3.85 -5.29 3.95
N GLN A 15 3.66 -5.59 5.24
CA GLN A 15 3.36 -4.55 6.21
C GLN A 15 4.45 -3.48 6.29
N GLU A 16 5.70 -3.88 6.11
CA GLU A 16 6.83 -2.93 6.08
C GLU A 16 6.72 -1.97 4.91
N GLU A 17 6.33 -2.49 3.76
CA GLU A 17 6.14 -1.68 2.55
C GLU A 17 5.00 -0.70 2.75
N TYR A 18 3.90 -1.17 3.33
CA TYR A 18 2.77 -0.31 3.63
C TYR A 18 3.14 0.82 4.58
N ARG A 19 3.93 0.51 5.60
CA ARG A 19 4.41 1.54 6.53
C ARG A 19 5.27 2.58 5.83
N SER A 20 6.10 2.15 4.90
CA SER A 20 6.93 3.06 4.11
C SER A 20 6.07 3.99 3.26
N ILE A 21 5.00 3.46 2.68
CA ILE A 21 4.06 4.27 1.89
C ILE A 21 3.42 5.34 2.78
N LYS A 22 2.97 4.95 3.96
CA LYS A 22 2.35 5.91 4.89
C LYS A 22 3.33 7.02 5.30
N LYS A 23 4.58 6.66 5.49
CA LYS A 23 5.61 7.65 5.82
C LYS A 23 5.83 8.63 4.69
N LEU A 24 5.87 8.12 3.47
CA LEU A 24 6.08 8.95 2.28
C LEU A 24 4.94 9.93 2.09
N LEU A 25 3.72 9.47 2.23
CA LEU A 25 2.53 10.28 2.03
C LEU A 25 2.20 11.14 3.24
N LYS A 26 2.71 10.78 4.41
CA LYS A 26 2.37 11.39 5.71
C LYS A 26 0.88 11.25 6.03
N ARG A 27 0.24 10.24 5.46
CA ARG A 27 -1.16 9.89 5.70
C ARG A 27 -1.38 8.47 5.15
N GLU A 28 -2.52 7.89 5.46
CA GLU A 28 -2.87 6.60 4.88
C GLU A 28 -3.20 6.76 3.38
N PRO A 29 -2.72 5.84 2.54
CA PRO A 29 -3.09 5.87 1.12
C PRO A 29 -4.54 5.50 0.94
N ASN A 30 -5.17 6.01 -0.12
CA ASN A 30 -6.49 5.53 -0.49
C ASN A 30 -6.33 4.26 -1.35
N PHE A 31 -7.46 3.65 -1.72
CA PHE A 31 -7.44 2.39 -2.46
C PHE A 31 -6.71 2.51 -3.81
N LEU A 32 -6.93 3.61 -4.51
CA LEU A 32 -6.29 3.85 -5.80
C LEU A 32 -4.77 3.99 -5.65
N GLU A 33 -4.37 4.78 -4.67
CA GLU A 33 -2.94 4.97 -4.39
C GLU A 33 -2.27 3.66 -4.00
N LEU A 34 -2.95 2.86 -3.21
CA LEU A 34 -2.43 1.56 -2.81
C LEU A 34 -2.18 0.67 -4.02
N GLY A 35 -3.10 0.69 -4.97
CA GLY A 35 -2.93 -0.07 -6.22
C GLY A 35 -1.72 0.40 -7.02
N ILE A 36 -1.53 1.71 -7.11
CA ILE A 36 -0.39 2.28 -7.83
C ILE A 36 0.93 1.87 -7.16
N PHE A 37 1.03 2.00 -5.85
CA PHE A 37 2.23 1.61 -5.13
C PHE A 37 2.50 0.12 -5.23
N SER A 38 1.44 -0.68 -5.16
CA SER A 38 1.54 -2.12 -5.30
C SER A 38 2.15 -2.50 -6.65
N ALA A 39 1.67 -1.89 -7.72
CA ALA A 39 2.19 -2.14 -9.06
C ALA A 39 3.67 -1.77 -9.15
N MET A 40 4.07 -0.64 -8.57
CA MET A 40 5.47 -0.22 -8.57
C MET A 40 6.36 -1.19 -7.82
N TRP A 41 5.89 -1.71 -6.69
CA TRP A 41 6.68 -2.63 -5.86
C TRP A 41 6.77 -4.02 -6.47
N ASN A 42 5.74 -4.44 -7.20
CA ASN A 42 5.67 -5.79 -7.74
C ASN A 42 6.37 -5.96 -9.10
N GLU A 43 6.91 -4.90 -9.65
CA GLU A 43 7.61 -4.96 -10.93
C GLU A 43 9.10 -5.26 -10.81
N HIS A 44 9.52 -5.71 -9.66
CA HIS A 44 10.94 -6.05 -9.46
C HIS A 44 11.18 -7.53 -9.53
#